data_4b67f72c51ca06776160000c234df70c
#
_entry.id   4b67f72c51ca06776160000c234df70c
#
_cell.length_a   1.000
_cell.length_b   1.000
_cell.length_c   1.000
_cell.angle_alpha   90.00
_cell.angle_beta   90.00
_cell.angle_gamma   90.00
#
_symmetry.space_group_name_H-M   'P 1'
#
loop_
_entity.id
_entity.type
_entity.pdbx_description
1 polymer ?
#
loop_
_entity_poly.entity_id
_entity_poly.type
_entity_poly.pdbx_seq_one_letter_code
_entity_poly.pdbx_strand_id
1 'polypeptide(L)'
;MISSSKIKSVDFYRKIPRDLTEASLSGAGLSIIAALAMMFLFGMELSNYFTVSTSTSVIVDNSSDGDFLRIDFNMSFPALSCEFASVDVSDVLGTNRLNITKTIRKFSIDQHLRPTGAEFHSGPVPHSVKHGDEVDEETVEGAVPLNGVSFDRLSHVYPILVVNFFAPWCYWSIRLKPSWEKTANIIRQRYDPEADGRILLAKVDCTEEVDLCRRHHIQGYPSIRIFRKGSDLREDHGHHEHESYYGDRDTETLVKAMEDLVASIPRENRRLALEDKSNITKRPAPLTGGCRIEGYVRVKKVPGNLIISARSGSHSFDTSKMNMSHVINHLSFGKTISPRLLSDAKRLIPYLGRSHDRLNGRLFINHRDLDANVTIEHYLQIVKTEVATRKSSREHTLIEEYEYTAHSSLAQSIYIPVVKFHFELSPMQVLITENPKSFSHFLTNVCAIIGGVFTVSILAPCPEPPFFFTLHEIHGHWCLNLQVAGILDSILHNTIRLMKKVELGKNF
;
A
#
# COMPACT_ATOMS: atom_id res chain seq x y z
N MET A 1 -57.31 -8.36 -48.33
CA MET A 1 -57.99 -7.57 -47.30
C MET A 1 -58.84 -8.51 -46.42
N ILE A 2 -58.44 -8.79 -45.19
CA ILE A 2 -59.20 -9.60 -44.25
C ILE A 2 -60.37 -8.72 -43.77
N SER A 3 -61.61 -9.15 -44.01
CA SER A 3 -62.82 -8.40 -43.64
C SER A 3 -62.86 -8.15 -42.12
N SER A 4 -63.13 -6.91 -41.70
CA SER A 4 -63.29 -6.49 -40.29
C SER A 4 -64.24 -7.37 -39.49
N SER A 5 -65.26 -8.02 -40.17
CA SER A 5 -66.20 -8.94 -39.55
C SER A 5 -65.55 -10.27 -39.15
N LYS A 6 -64.52 -10.75 -39.87
CA LYS A 6 -63.78 -11.97 -39.51
C LYS A 6 -62.84 -11.75 -38.31
N ILE A 7 -62.32 -10.53 -38.13
CA ILE A 7 -61.50 -10.20 -36.96
C ILE A 7 -62.37 -10.08 -35.71
N LYS A 8 -63.58 -9.59 -35.80
CA LYS A 8 -64.54 -9.52 -34.68
C LYS A 8 -65.00 -10.88 -34.21
N SER A 9 -64.91 -11.92 -35.02
CA SER A 9 -65.31 -13.31 -34.61
C SER A 9 -64.26 -13.99 -33.74
N VAL A 10 -63.04 -13.38 -33.61
CA VAL A 10 -61.96 -13.86 -32.74
C VAL A 10 -62.00 -13.17 -31.35
N ASP A 11 -63.03 -12.38 -31.07
CA ASP A 11 -63.21 -11.79 -29.75
C ASP A 11 -63.79 -12.83 -28.77
N PHE A 12 -62.94 -13.51 -28.06
CA PHE A 12 -63.28 -14.49 -27.01
C PHE A 12 -63.79 -13.82 -25.72
N TYR A 13 -63.61 -12.51 -25.55
CA TYR A 13 -64.01 -11.73 -24.36
C TYR A 13 -65.28 -10.90 -24.67
N ARG A 14 -66.46 -11.57 -24.72
CA ARG A 14 -67.72 -10.85 -24.88
C ARG A 14 -67.99 -10.00 -23.63
N LYS A 15 -68.24 -8.72 -23.78
CA LYS A 15 -68.61 -7.83 -22.73
C LYS A 15 -69.95 -8.22 -22.15
N ILE A 16 -70.04 -8.44 -20.85
CA ILE A 16 -71.27 -8.66 -20.11
C ILE A 16 -72.13 -7.39 -20.23
N PRO A 17 -73.41 -7.45 -20.59
CA PRO A 17 -74.30 -6.29 -20.65
C PRO A 17 -74.33 -5.59 -19.30
N ARG A 18 -74.36 -4.28 -19.26
CA ARG A 18 -74.35 -3.47 -18.03
C ARG A 18 -75.55 -3.70 -17.14
N ASP A 19 -76.63 -4.17 -17.70
CA ASP A 19 -77.92 -4.46 -17.04
C ASP A 19 -77.82 -5.69 -16.12
N LEU A 20 -76.74 -6.48 -16.19
CA LEU A 20 -76.47 -7.64 -15.34
C LEU A 20 -75.41 -7.39 -14.27
N THR A 21 -74.92 -6.17 -14.15
CA THR A 21 -73.91 -5.82 -13.17
C THR A 21 -74.45 -4.84 -12.17
N GLU A 22 -74.72 -5.30 -10.94
CA GLU A 22 -75.07 -4.40 -9.81
C GLU A 22 -73.80 -3.98 -9.07
N ALA A 23 -73.63 -2.66 -8.86
CA ALA A 23 -72.52 -2.11 -8.09
C ALA A 23 -72.81 -2.26 -6.59
N SER A 24 -72.02 -3.15 -5.92
CA SER A 24 -72.13 -3.31 -4.46
C SER A 24 -71.03 -2.53 -3.74
N LEU A 25 -71.29 -2.02 -2.56
CA LEU A 25 -70.34 -1.30 -1.73
C LEU A 25 -69.14 -2.21 -1.31
N SER A 26 -69.41 -3.48 -1.06
CA SER A 26 -68.42 -4.50 -0.76
C SER A 26 -67.51 -4.81 -1.96
N GLY A 27 -68.05 -4.89 -3.16
CA GLY A 27 -67.28 -5.06 -4.42
C GLY A 27 -66.38 -3.84 -4.70
N ALA A 28 -66.83 -2.63 -4.45
CA ALA A 28 -66.02 -1.43 -4.58
C ALA A 28 -64.84 -1.43 -3.56
N GLY A 29 -65.07 -1.84 -2.33
CA GLY A 29 -64.03 -1.99 -1.31
C GLY A 29 -62.98 -3.00 -1.70
N LEU A 30 -63.40 -4.19 -2.18
CA LEU A 30 -62.52 -5.23 -2.64
C LEU A 30 -61.67 -4.77 -3.84
N SER A 31 -62.27 -4.04 -4.78
CA SER A 31 -61.56 -3.51 -5.97
C SER A 31 -60.47 -2.49 -5.59
N ILE A 32 -60.77 -1.63 -4.57
CA ILE A 32 -59.75 -0.68 -4.09
C ILE A 32 -58.59 -1.41 -3.42
N ILE A 33 -58.89 -2.41 -2.55
CA ILE A 33 -57.85 -3.22 -1.91
C ILE A 33 -57.01 -3.95 -2.94
N ALA A 34 -57.63 -4.55 -3.97
CA ALA A 34 -56.91 -5.23 -5.05
C ALA A 34 -56.04 -4.27 -5.87
N ALA A 35 -56.52 -3.05 -6.15
CA ALA A 35 -55.73 -2.04 -6.85
C ALA A 35 -54.53 -1.57 -6.01
N LEU A 36 -54.69 -1.37 -4.71
CA LEU A 36 -53.60 -1.02 -3.81
C LEU A 36 -52.57 -2.15 -3.70
N ALA A 37 -53.04 -3.40 -3.61
CA ALA A 37 -52.15 -4.59 -3.61
C ALA A 37 -51.36 -4.73 -4.92
N MET A 38 -52.00 -4.54 -6.08
CA MET A 38 -51.33 -4.54 -7.36
C MET A 38 -50.30 -3.44 -7.47
N MET A 39 -50.61 -2.23 -7.03
CA MET A 39 -49.66 -1.11 -7.05
C MET A 39 -48.46 -1.37 -6.15
N PHE A 40 -48.67 -1.93 -4.96
CA PHE A 40 -47.60 -2.29 -4.05
C PHE A 40 -46.70 -3.40 -4.60
N LEU A 41 -47.28 -4.49 -5.13
CA LEU A 41 -46.55 -5.59 -5.72
C LEU A 41 -45.79 -5.16 -6.99
N PHE A 42 -46.40 -4.30 -7.81
CA PHE A 42 -45.74 -3.72 -8.97
C PHE A 42 -44.54 -2.85 -8.55
N GLY A 43 -44.72 -2.03 -7.51
CA GLY A 43 -43.63 -1.22 -6.95
C GLY A 43 -42.47 -2.07 -6.44
N MET A 44 -42.77 -3.18 -5.75
CA MET A 44 -41.76 -4.14 -5.30
C MET A 44 -41.03 -4.80 -6.49
N GLU A 45 -41.78 -5.23 -7.53
CA GLU A 45 -41.15 -5.87 -8.71
C GLU A 45 -40.34 -4.87 -9.52
N LEU A 46 -40.81 -3.61 -9.63
CA LEU A 46 -40.05 -2.55 -10.27
C LEU A 46 -38.74 -2.24 -9.50
N SER A 47 -38.82 -2.15 -8.18
CA SER A 47 -37.64 -2.01 -7.34
C SER A 47 -36.68 -3.18 -7.51
N ASN A 48 -37.19 -4.40 -7.53
CA ASN A 48 -36.44 -5.62 -7.79
C ASN A 48 -35.79 -5.62 -9.17
N TYR A 49 -36.49 -5.14 -10.20
CA TYR A 49 -35.96 -5.02 -11.56
C TYR A 49 -34.78 -4.04 -11.64
N PHE A 50 -34.84 -2.92 -10.94
CA PHE A 50 -33.75 -1.93 -10.90
C PHE A 50 -32.59 -2.33 -10.00
N THR A 51 -32.75 -3.30 -9.09
CA THR A 51 -31.64 -3.80 -8.28
C THR A 51 -30.69 -4.62 -9.14
N VAL A 52 -29.42 -4.23 -9.13
CA VAL A 52 -28.36 -4.95 -9.83
C VAL A 52 -28.07 -6.24 -9.06
N SER A 53 -28.18 -7.38 -9.75
CA SER A 53 -27.76 -8.67 -9.22
C SER A 53 -26.35 -9.00 -9.73
N THR A 54 -25.49 -9.45 -8.84
CA THR A 54 -24.13 -9.89 -9.16
C THR A 54 -24.01 -11.38 -8.97
N SER A 55 -23.23 -12.04 -9.82
CA SER A 55 -22.77 -13.40 -9.61
C SER A 55 -21.26 -13.40 -9.38
N THR A 56 -20.84 -14.17 -8.38
CA THR A 56 -19.44 -14.37 -8.05
C THR A 56 -19.04 -15.78 -8.44
N SER A 57 -17.97 -15.91 -9.19
CA SER A 57 -17.38 -17.18 -9.57
C SER A 57 -15.88 -17.16 -9.30
N VAL A 58 -15.33 -18.31 -8.93
CA VAL A 58 -13.89 -18.50 -8.77
C VAL A 58 -13.38 -19.22 -10.01
N ILE A 59 -12.41 -18.63 -10.66
CA ILE A 59 -11.81 -19.16 -11.89
C ILE A 59 -10.29 -19.21 -11.76
N VAL A 60 -9.64 -19.99 -12.60
CA VAL A 60 -8.17 -20.01 -12.66
C VAL A 60 -7.70 -18.75 -13.42
N ASP A 61 -6.68 -18.09 -12.90
CA ASP A 61 -6.07 -16.92 -13.58
C ASP A 61 -5.35 -17.37 -14.85
N ASN A 62 -5.89 -16.98 -16.00
CA ASN A 62 -5.32 -17.22 -17.32
C ASN A 62 -4.54 -16.00 -17.82
N SER A 63 -3.97 -15.19 -16.93
CA SER A 63 -3.16 -14.06 -17.36
C SER A 63 -1.99 -14.55 -18.21
N SER A 64 -1.71 -13.81 -19.30
CA SER A 64 -0.65 -14.16 -20.23
C SER A 64 0.72 -14.11 -19.57
N ASP A 65 1.63 -15.03 -19.98
CA ASP A 65 3.02 -14.99 -19.58
C ASP A 65 3.64 -13.62 -19.91
N GLY A 66 4.22 -12.96 -18.92
CA GLY A 66 4.87 -11.67 -19.08
C GLY A 66 4.13 -10.47 -18.49
N ASP A 67 2.95 -10.63 -17.94
CA ASP A 67 2.26 -9.59 -17.21
C ASP A 67 3.03 -9.17 -15.95
N PHE A 68 3.08 -7.86 -15.73
CA PHE A 68 3.72 -7.28 -14.56
C PHE A 68 2.68 -6.88 -13.51
N LEU A 69 2.97 -7.25 -12.27
CA LEU A 69 2.29 -6.74 -11.10
C LEU A 69 3.00 -5.48 -10.61
N ARG A 70 2.25 -4.42 -10.34
CA ARG A 70 2.76 -3.21 -9.70
C ARG A 70 2.54 -3.33 -8.20
N ILE A 71 3.57 -3.02 -7.42
CA ILE A 71 3.53 -2.94 -5.96
C ILE A 71 3.82 -1.49 -5.60
N ASP A 72 2.84 -0.79 -5.07
CA ASP A 72 2.98 0.57 -4.54
C ASP A 72 3.19 0.49 -3.03
N PHE A 73 4.15 1.23 -2.52
CA PHE A 73 4.46 1.21 -1.08
C PHE A 73 4.94 2.56 -0.56
N ASN A 74 4.70 2.75 0.73
CA ASN A 74 5.19 3.88 1.51
C ASN A 74 5.47 3.38 2.93
N MET A 75 6.73 3.39 3.32
CA MET A 75 7.20 2.83 4.58
C MET A 75 8.16 3.79 5.26
N SER A 76 8.06 3.89 6.58
CA SER A 76 8.91 4.76 7.40
C SER A 76 9.77 3.91 8.32
N PHE A 77 11.08 4.13 8.27
CA PHE A 77 12.09 3.44 9.05
C PHE A 77 12.77 4.44 9.99
N PRO A 78 12.44 4.47 11.29
CA PRO A 78 13.01 5.46 12.21
C PRO A 78 14.51 5.32 12.45
N ALA A 79 15.04 4.11 12.29
CA ALA A 79 16.42 3.77 12.61
C ALA A 79 17.26 3.36 11.40
N LEU A 80 16.79 3.59 10.18
CA LEU A 80 17.53 3.33 8.93
C LEU A 80 17.75 4.65 8.20
N SER A 81 19.01 5.03 7.98
CA SER A 81 19.34 6.25 7.22
C SER A 81 18.98 6.12 5.75
N CYS A 82 18.49 7.22 5.14
CA CYS A 82 18.23 7.29 3.71
C CYS A 82 19.48 7.05 2.86
N GLU A 83 20.66 7.37 3.39
CA GLU A 83 21.95 7.14 2.75
C GLU A 83 22.18 5.66 2.44
N PHE A 84 21.84 4.78 3.37
CA PHE A 84 22.09 3.35 3.26
C PHE A 84 20.88 2.51 2.88
N ALA A 85 19.68 3.07 2.97
CA ALA A 85 18.46 2.35 2.66
C ALA A 85 18.44 1.89 1.21
N SER A 86 18.30 0.59 0.97
CA SER A 86 18.19 -0.04 -0.34
C SER A 86 16.88 -0.79 -0.47
N VAL A 87 16.31 -0.76 -1.67
CA VAL A 87 15.13 -1.54 -2.03
C VAL A 87 15.52 -2.51 -3.14
N ASP A 88 15.41 -3.79 -2.84
CA ASP A 88 15.76 -4.88 -3.72
C ASP A 88 14.53 -5.75 -4.01
N VAL A 89 14.50 -6.35 -5.21
CA VAL A 89 13.44 -7.28 -5.60
C VAL A 89 14.07 -8.55 -6.14
N SER A 90 13.62 -9.68 -5.65
CA SER A 90 14.00 -11.01 -6.16
C SER A 90 12.75 -11.83 -6.46
N ASP A 91 12.81 -12.70 -7.47
CA ASP A 91 11.74 -13.64 -7.80
C ASP A 91 12.27 -15.08 -7.89
N VAL A 92 11.35 -16.04 -7.89
CA VAL A 92 11.70 -17.47 -8.00
C VAL A 92 12.32 -17.85 -9.34
N LEU A 93 12.21 -16.99 -10.37
CA LEU A 93 12.84 -17.19 -11.68
C LEU A 93 14.31 -16.73 -11.72
N GLY A 94 14.85 -16.31 -10.57
CA GLY A 94 16.25 -15.86 -10.45
C GLY A 94 16.47 -14.42 -10.90
N THR A 95 15.41 -13.63 -11.13
CA THR A 95 15.55 -12.20 -11.42
C THR A 95 15.87 -11.45 -10.14
N ASN A 96 17.06 -10.91 -10.03
CA ASN A 96 17.47 -10.08 -8.89
C ASN A 96 17.70 -8.65 -9.36
N ARG A 97 16.90 -7.71 -8.89
CA ARG A 97 17.08 -6.27 -9.11
C ARG A 97 17.47 -5.62 -7.80
N LEU A 98 18.68 -5.15 -7.74
CA LEU A 98 19.29 -4.59 -6.55
C LEU A 98 19.31 -3.07 -6.64
N ASN A 99 19.10 -2.42 -5.51
CA ASN A 99 19.16 -0.97 -5.34
C ASN A 99 18.32 -0.20 -6.38
N ILE A 100 17.04 -0.46 -6.39
CA ILE A 100 16.10 0.19 -7.32
C ILE A 100 15.96 1.66 -6.90
N THR A 101 16.28 2.58 -7.82
CA THR A 101 16.26 4.03 -7.56
C THR A 101 15.25 4.79 -8.40
N LYS A 102 15.03 4.40 -9.67
CA LYS A 102 14.23 5.17 -10.64
C LYS A 102 12.77 5.42 -10.23
N THR A 103 12.17 4.52 -9.48
CA THR A 103 10.75 4.56 -9.12
C THR A 103 10.54 4.70 -7.61
N ILE A 104 11.62 4.97 -6.89
CA ILE A 104 11.63 5.04 -5.43
C ILE A 104 12.16 6.40 -5.03
N ARG A 105 11.45 7.05 -4.12
CA ARG A 105 11.83 8.31 -3.49
C ARG A 105 12.11 8.07 -2.01
N LYS A 106 13.08 8.77 -1.49
CA LYS A 106 13.48 8.69 -0.10
C LYS A 106 13.40 10.06 0.54
N PHE A 107 12.94 10.13 1.77
CA PHE A 107 12.81 11.37 2.54
C PHE A 107 13.31 11.16 3.95
N SER A 108 14.16 12.05 4.43
CA SER A 108 14.51 12.07 5.85
C SER A 108 13.26 12.36 6.68
N ILE A 109 13.14 11.74 7.85
CA ILE A 109 11.95 11.85 8.71
C ILE A 109 12.29 12.39 10.10
N ASP A 110 11.32 13.09 10.70
CA ASP A 110 11.37 13.56 12.08
C ASP A 110 10.97 12.45 13.09
N GLN A 111 10.94 12.79 14.38
CA GLN A 111 10.49 11.88 15.44
C GLN A 111 9.02 11.44 15.30
N HIS A 112 8.23 12.24 14.59
CA HIS A 112 6.81 11.95 14.32
C HIS A 112 6.62 11.21 12.99
N LEU A 113 7.69 10.70 12.38
CA LEU A 113 7.72 9.99 11.09
C LEU A 113 7.26 10.86 9.91
N ARG A 114 7.33 12.19 10.04
CA ARG A 114 6.99 13.13 8.97
C ARG A 114 8.22 13.47 8.16
N PRO A 115 8.11 13.59 6.83
CA PRO A 115 9.21 14.01 5.99
C PRO A 115 9.72 15.40 6.40
N THR A 116 11.03 15.52 6.57
CA THR A 116 11.72 16.77 6.89
C THR A 116 12.49 17.27 5.68
N GLY A 117 11.86 18.09 4.84
CA GLY A 117 12.51 18.66 3.69
C GLY A 117 12.24 17.94 2.36
N ALA A 118 13.13 18.15 1.39
CA ALA A 118 13.00 17.61 0.05
C ALA A 118 13.44 16.15 -0.05
N GLU A 119 13.26 15.60 -1.25
CA GLU A 119 13.68 14.23 -1.57
C GLU A 119 15.20 14.05 -1.37
N PHE A 120 15.58 12.97 -0.69
CA PHE A 120 16.99 12.60 -0.54
C PHE A 120 17.57 12.18 -1.89
N HIS A 121 18.50 12.96 -2.38
CA HIS A 121 19.30 12.63 -3.54
C HIS A 121 20.70 12.26 -3.06
N SER A 122 21.02 10.97 -3.03
CA SER A 122 22.42 10.59 -2.94
C SER A 122 23.14 11.22 -4.14
N GLY A 123 24.15 12.06 -3.88
CA GLY A 123 25.02 12.54 -4.94
C GLY A 123 25.50 11.38 -5.81
N PRO A 124 26.08 11.61 -6.98
CA PRO A 124 26.57 10.54 -7.83
C PRO A 124 27.55 9.69 -7.02
N VAL A 125 27.04 8.60 -6.41
CA VAL A 125 27.90 7.64 -5.71
C VAL A 125 28.64 6.91 -6.81
N PRO A 126 29.98 7.06 -6.92
CA PRO A 126 30.75 6.31 -7.87
C PRO A 126 30.49 4.83 -7.60
N HIS A 127 30.24 4.05 -8.65
CA HIS A 127 29.97 2.61 -8.54
C HIS A 127 31.12 1.83 -7.87
N SER A 128 32.32 2.43 -7.80
CA SER A 128 33.45 1.97 -6.99
C SER A 128 34.19 3.19 -6.45
N VAL A 129 34.25 3.31 -5.14
CA VAL A 129 35.07 4.29 -4.45
C VAL A 129 36.53 3.86 -4.61
N LYS A 130 37.38 4.69 -5.18
CA LYS A 130 38.83 4.46 -5.23
C LYS A 130 39.40 4.61 -3.82
N HIS A 131 40.21 3.69 -3.41
CA HIS A 131 41.01 3.72 -2.21
C HIS A 131 42.46 3.83 -2.56
N GLY A 132 43.26 4.49 -1.76
CA GLY A 132 44.73 4.50 -1.94
C GLY A 132 45.29 3.08 -1.83
N ASP A 133 46.24 2.76 -2.69
CA ASP A 133 46.91 1.44 -2.73
C ASP A 133 48.07 1.31 -1.73
N GLU A 134 48.36 2.36 -0.97
CA GLU A 134 49.52 2.45 -0.11
C GLU A 134 49.24 1.83 1.27
N VAL A 135 49.74 0.64 1.46
CA VAL A 135 49.93 0.01 2.78
C VAL A 135 51.36 0.33 3.22
N ASP A 136 51.61 1.59 3.62
CA ASP A 136 52.92 1.95 4.21
C ASP A 136 52.94 1.58 5.68
N GLU A 137 53.98 0.89 6.11
CA GLU A 137 54.13 0.32 7.46
C GLU A 137 54.28 1.35 8.57
N GLU A 138 54.54 2.65 8.28
CA GLU A 138 54.62 3.71 9.30
C GLU A 138 53.77 4.93 8.89
N THR A 139 52.49 4.87 9.09
CA THR A 139 51.65 6.05 8.98
C THR A 139 51.75 6.91 10.28
N VAL A 140 52.40 8.07 10.16
CA VAL A 140 52.43 9.08 11.22
C VAL A 140 51.02 9.57 11.46
N GLU A 141 50.52 9.49 12.68
CA GLU A 141 49.19 9.96 13.06
C GLU A 141 49.08 11.48 12.85
N GLY A 142 48.20 11.89 11.96
CA GLY A 142 47.92 13.30 11.63
C GLY A 142 46.56 13.76 12.10
N ALA A 143 45.58 12.87 12.08
CA ALA A 143 44.21 13.19 12.51
C ALA A 143 44.07 13.19 14.04
N VAL A 144 43.39 14.20 14.58
CA VAL A 144 43.17 14.35 16.03
C VAL A 144 42.13 13.35 16.51
N PRO A 145 42.47 12.47 17.49
CA PRO A 145 41.47 11.59 18.09
C PRO A 145 40.54 12.42 18.97
N LEU A 146 39.22 12.18 18.83
CA LEU A 146 38.18 12.89 19.58
C LEU A 146 37.36 11.92 20.44
N ASN A 147 37.08 12.36 21.65
CA ASN A 147 36.04 11.81 22.52
C ASN A 147 34.83 12.75 22.57
N GLY A 148 33.74 12.36 23.21
CA GLY A 148 32.51 13.15 23.28
C GLY A 148 32.72 14.58 23.76
N VAL A 149 33.61 14.81 24.77
CA VAL A 149 33.89 16.13 25.34
C VAL A 149 34.74 16.99 24.39
N SER A 150 35.80 16.39 23.83
CA SER A 150 36.70 17.12 22.90
C SER A 150 35.96 17.42 21.60
N PHE A 151 35.10 16.54 21.13
CA PHE A 151 34.25 16.76 19.97
C PHE A 151 33.34 18.00 20.17
N ASP A 152 32.57 18.03 21.27
CA ASP A 152 31.65 19.15 21.57
C ASP A 152 32.41 20.49 21.63
N ARG A 153 33.61 20.49 22.19
CA ARG A 153 34.45 21.69 22.24
C ARG A 153 34.99 22.10 20.84
N LEU A 154 35.63 21.17 20.13
CA LEU A 154 36.32 21.49 18.88
C LEU A 154 35.37 21.76 17.73
N SER A 155 34.19 21.14 17.70
CA SER A 155 33.18 21.41 16.69
C SER A 155 32.66 22.85 16.70
N HIS A 156 32.76 23.56 17.85
CA HIS A 156 32.36 24.96 17.97
C HIS A 156 33.56 25.95 17.78
N VAL A 157 34.77 25.44 17.97
CA VAL A 157 36.00 26.27 17.81
C VAL A 157 36.39 26.40 16.34
N TYR A 158 36.35 25.30 15.59
CA TYR A 158 36.75 25.31 14.19
C TYR A 158 35.56 25.62 13.26
N PRO A 159 35.71 26.57 12.30
CA PRO A 159 34.70 26.82 11.28
C PRO A 159 34.31 25.55 10.51
N ILE A 160 35.32 24.71 10.22
CA ILE A 160 35.11 23.38 9.60
C ILE A 160 35.82 22.33 10.46
N LEU A 161 35.08 21.34 10.94
CA LEU A 161 35.61 20.13 11.53
C LEU A 161 35.19 18.94 10.68
N VAL A 162 36.16 18.24 10.10
CA VAL A 162 35.89 17.03 9.34
C VAL A 162 36.29 15.82 10.15
N VAL A 163 35.32 14.94 10.41
CA VAL A 163 35.50 13.82 11.31
C VAL A 163 35.29 12.49 10.58
N ASN A 164 36.27 11.64 10.65
CA ASN A 164 36.17 10.25 10.21
C ASN A 164 35.68 9.40 11.39
N PHE A 165 34.44 8.98 11.33
CA PHE A 165 33.87 8.01 12.25
C PHE A 165 34.18 6.60 11.74
N PHE A 166 34.95 5.83 12.51
CA PHE A 166 35.47 4.55 12.08
C PHE A 166 35.23 3.45 13.15
N ALA A 167 35.42 2.22 12.73
CA ALA A 167 35.51 1.08 13.63
C ALA A 167 36.77 0.27 13.28
N PRO A 168 37.63 -0.13 14.28
CA PRO A 168 38.88 -0.83 14.05
C PRO A 168 38.75 -2.17 13.31
N TRP A 169 37.62 -2.84 13.48
CA TRP A 169 37.31 -4.13 12.83
C TRP A 169 36.83 -3.98 11.39
N CYS A 170 36.48 -2.74 10.96
CA CYS A 170 35.88 -2.51 9.65
C CYS A 170 36.96 -2.50 8.55
N TYR A 171 36.81 -3.39 7.56
CA TYR A 171 37.70 -3.49 6.41
C TYR A 171 37.91 -2.14 5.70
N TRP A 172 36.83 -1.41 5.44
CA TRP A 172 36.89 -0.13 4.75
C TRP A 172 37.52 0.98 5.60
N SER A 173 37.38 0.91 6.92
CA SER A 173 38.05 1.85 7.86
C SER A 173 39.55 1.61 7.88
N ILE A 174 39.97 0.34 7.92
CA ILE A 174 41.39 -0.04 7.88
C ILE A 174 42.03 0.47 6.57
N ARG A 175 41.32 0.27 5.45
CA ARG A 175 41.82 0.69 4.13
C ARG A 175 41.87 2.20 3.96
N LEU A 176 40.96 2.97 4.59
CA LEU A 176 40.98 4.44 4.58
C LEU A 176 42.08 5.03 5.46
N LYS A 177 42.47 4.39 6.55
CA LYS A 177 43.36 4.93 7.60
C LYS A 177 44.62 5.57 7.04
N PRO A 178 45.44 4.94 6.16
CA PRO A 178 46.67 5.56 5.62
C PRO A 178 46.41 6.85 4.87
N SER A 179 45.43 6.85 3.97
CA SER A 179 45.07 8.03 3.17
C SER A 179 44.52 9.16 4.05
N TRP A 180 43.74 8.81 5.09
CA TRP A 180 43.18 9.80 6.02
C TRP A 180 44.26 10.49 6.87
N GLU A 181 45.20 9.71 7.44
CA GLU A 181 46.28 10.26 8.25
C GLU A 181 47.24 11.11 7.42
N LYS A 182 47.58 10.70 6.18
CA LYS A 182 48.38 11.50 5.25
C LYS A 182 47.66 12.81 4.89
N THR A 183 46.38 12.73 4.57
CA THR A 183 45.56 13.92 4.27
C THR A 183 45.54 14.87 5.46
N ALA A 184 45.33 14.37 6.68
CA ALA A 184 45.29 15.19 7.88
C ALA A 184 46.65 15.90 8.12
N ASN A 185 47.77 15.22 7.90
CA ASN A 185 49.10 15.82 8.00
C ASN A 185 49.33 16.93 6.94
N ILE A 186 48.95 16.69 5.68
CA ILE A 186 49.06 17.68 4.61
C ILE A 186 48.20 18.91 4.90
N ILE A 187 46.96 18.72 5.31
CA ILE A 187 46.06 19.83 5.62
C ILE A 187 46.53 20.60 6.84
N ARG A 188 47.05 19.91 7.88
CA ARG A 188 47.62 20.54 9.07
C ARG A 188 48.84 21.40 8.74
N GLN A 189 49.67 20.97 7.78
CA GLN A 189 50.82 21.77 7.33
C GLN A 189 50.40 22.97 6.49
N ARG A 190 49.37 22.87 5.67
CA ARG A 190 48.88 23.96 4.82
C ARG A 190 48.02 24.97 5.60
N TYR A 191 47.22 24.49 6.52
CA TYR A 191 46.29 25.26 7.34
C TYR A 191 46.58 24.99 8.81
N ASP A 192 47.67 25.60 9.30
CA ASP A 192 48.12 25.41 10.67
C ASP A 192 46.98 25.76 11.65
N PRO A 193 46.64 24.84 12.56
CA PRO A 193 45.60 25.02 13.57
C PRO A 193 45.82 26.28 14.43
N GLU A 194 47.07 26.68 14.65
CA GLU A 194 47.40 27.86 15.46
C GLU A 194 47.39 29.17 14.66
N ALA A 195 47.81 29.12 13.39
CA ALA A 195 47.95 30.34 12.56
C ALA A 195 46.70 30.62 11.71
N ASP A 196 46.09 29.61 11.07
CA ASP A 196 44.93 29.72 10.20
C ASP A 196 43.65 29.25 10.88
N GLY A 197 43.63 28.01 11.37
CA GLY A 197 42.55 27.41 12.16
C GLY A 197 41.17 27.31 11.50
N ARG A 198 41.09 27.40 10.16
CA ARG A 198 39.81 27.26 9.42
C ARG A 198 39.26 25.86 9.36
N ILE A 199 40.12 24.85 9.33
CA ILE A 199 39.78 23.47 9.19
C ILE A 199 40.57 22.57 10.15
N LEU A 200 39.94 21.56 10.70
CA LEU A 200 40.59 20.52 11.47
C LEU A 200 40.08 19.17 10.99
N LEU A 201 41.00 18.21 10.72
CA LEU A 201 40.69 16.83 10.45
C LEU A 201 40.86 15.99 11.72
N ALA A 202 39.81 15.20 12.02
CA ALA A 202 39.76 14.42 13.24
C ALA A 202 39.26 12.99 12.97
N LYS A 203 39.40 12.12 13.97
CA LYS A 203 38.91 10.75 13.94
C LYS A 203 38.18 10.40 15.25
N VAL A 204 37.15 9.56 15.14
CA VAL A 204 36.38 9.04 16.27
C VAL A 204 36.25 7.54 16.14
N ASP A 205 36.68 6.81 17.16
CA ASP A 205 36.45 5.37 17.25
C ASP A 205 35.05 5.10 17.80
N CYS A 206 34.18 4.55 16.96
CA CYS A 206 32.80 4.24 17.33
C CYS A 206 32.64 2.97 18.16
N THR A 207 33.71 2.25 18.41
CA THR A 207 33.71 1.13 19.38
C THR A 207 33.92 1.61 20.81
N GLU A 208 34.65 2.72 20.98
CA GLU A 208 34.88 3.36 22.26
C GLU A 208 33.83 4.44 22.53
N GLU A 209 33.61 5.34 21.58
CA GLU A 209 32.70 6.50 21.67
C GLU A 209 31.29 6.18 21.10
N VAL A 210 30.68 5.11 21.61
CA VAL A 210 29.39 4.59 21.11
C VAL A 210 28.27 5.63 21.18
N ASP A 211 28.20 6.41 22.27
CA ASP A 211 27.15 7.41 22.48
C ASP A 211 27.30 8.62 21.55
N LEU A 212 28.55 9.03 21.26
CA LEU A 212 28.82 10.07 20.29
C LEU A 212 28.38 9.63 18.88
N CYS A 213 28.75 8.42 18.47
CA CYS A 213 28.38 7.89 17.14
C CYS A 213 26.87 7.66 17.03
N ARG A 214 26.20 7.22 18.10
CA ARG A 214 24.73 7.11 18.14
C ARG A 214 24.06 8.47 18.02
N ARG A 215 24.58 9.48 18.73
CA ARG A 215 24.08 10.87 18.69
C ARG A 215 24.09 11.45 17.28
N HIS A 216 25.12 11.14 16.48
CA HIS A 216 25.25 11.58 15.10
C HIS A 216 24.72 10.57 14.07
N HIS A 217 23.96 9.56 14.50
CA HIS A 217 23.33 8.56 13.66
C HIS A 217 24.28 7.86 12.68
N ILE A 218 25.52 7.57 13.16
CA ILE A 218 26.51 6.83 12.38
C ILE A 218 26.09 5.36 12.33
N GLN A 219 25.72 4.88 11.14
CA GLN A 219 25.24 3.51 10.92
C GLN A 219 26.20 2.65 10.12
N GLY A 220 27.03 3.25 9.26
CA GLY A 220 28.01 2.57 8.44
C GLY A 220 29.42 3.14 8.63
N TYR A 221 30.44 2.31 8.55
CA TYR A 221 31.84 2.66 8.71
C TYR A 221 32.65 2.42 7.44
N PRO A 222 33.60 3.35 7.14
CA PRO A 222 33.83 4.66 7.75
C PRO A 222 32.82 5.70 7.26
N SER A 223 32.39 6.62 8.11
CA SER A 223 31.58 7.78 7.73
C SER A 223 32.37 9.08 7.93
N ILE A 224 32.58 9.84 6.86
CA ILE A 224 33.27 11.12 6.93
C ILE A 224 32.23 12.22 6.99
N ARG A 225 32.07 12.89 8.15
CA ARG A 225 31.10 13.96 8.39
C ARG A 225 31.80 15.32 8.44
N ILE A 226 31.11 16.33 7.90
CA ILE A 226 31.59 17.70 7.83
C ILE A 226 30.74 18.55 8.76
N PHE A 227 31.33 19.12 9.80
CA PHE A 227 30.68 19.97 10.77
C PHE A 227 31.04 21.41 10.50
N ARG A 228 30.02 22.27 10.36
CA ARG A 228 30.20 23.74 10.23
C ARG A 228 29.61 24.39 11.46
N LYS A 229 30.45 25.06 12.25
CA LYS A 229 30.05 25.73 13.52
C LYS A 229 29.20 24.81 14.43
N GLY A 230 29.59 23.58 14.57
CA GLY A 230 28.96 22.60 15.45
C GLY A 230 27.75 21.86 14.84
N SER A 231 27.42 22.07 13.58
CA SER A 231 26.32 21.38 12.88
C SER A 231 26.84 20.63 11.67
N ASP A 232 26.40 19.38 11.50
CA ASP A 232 26.63 18.58 10.28
C ASP A 232 25.40 18.59 9.35
N LEU A 233 24.38 19.39 9.65
CA LEU A 233 23.20 19.54 8.80
C LEU A 233 23.44 20.59 7.72
N ARG A 234 23.10 20.27 6.48
CA ARG A 234 23.01 21.23 5.39
C ARG A 234 21.81 22.14 5.61
N GLU A 235 22.05 23.44 5.66
CA GLU A 235 21.00 24.47 5.77
C GLU A 235 20.46 24.90 4.38
N ASP A 236 21.10 24.46 3.29
CA ASP A 236 20.76 24.87 1.94
C ASP A 236 19.44 24.26 1.47
N HIS A 237 18.52 25.09 1.02
CA HIS A 237 17.27 24.71 0.38
C HIS A 237 16.27 23.89 1.23
N GLY A 238 16.33 23.97 2.56
CA GLY A 238 15.40 23.26 3.44
C GLY A 238 15.65 21.75 3.54
N HIS A 239 16.82 21.29 3.14
CA HIS A 239 17.27 19.92 3.31
C HIS A 239 17.83 19.69 4.71
N HIS A 240 17.31 18.67 5.39
CA HIS A 240 17.84 18.22 6.68
C HIS A 240 18.71 16.97 6.51
N GLU A 241 19.70 17.07 5.62
CA GLU A 241 20.66 16.00 5.38
C GLU A 241 21.97 16.28 6.09
N HIS A 242 22.60 15.19 6.57
CA HIS A 242 23.95 15.30 7.11
C HIS A 242 24.95 15.65 6.00
N GLU A 243 25.81 16.61 6.26
CA GLU A 243 26.89 16.94 5.35
C GLU A 243 27.98 15.89 5.48
N SER A 244 28.12 15.04 4.45
CA SER A 244 29.06 13.92 4.40
C SER A 244 29.89 13.97 3.15
N TYR A 245 31.08 13.39 3.23
CA TYR A 245 31.94 13.19 2.08
C TYR A 245 31.68 11.81 1.46
N TYR A 246 31.31 11.79 0.18
CA TYR A 246 30.98 10.58 -0.58
C TYR A 246 31.96 10.31 -1.74
N GLY A 247 33.04 11.07 -1.85
CA GLY A 247 34.02 10.96 -2.95
C GLY A 247 35.01 9.81 -2.77
N ASP A 248 35.98 9.78 -3.67
CA ASP A 248 37.10 8.84 -3.62
C ASP A 248 37.96 9.02 -2.37
N ARG A 249 38.53 7.94 -1.87
CA ARG A 249 39.23 7.85 -0.58
C ARG A 249 40.75 7.77 -0.73
N ASP A 250 41.27 8.20 -1.87
CA ASP A 250 42.69 8.40 -2.07
C ASP A 250 43.14 9.77 -1.51
N THR A 251 44.40 9.87 -1.14
CA THR A 251 44.96 11.08 -0.47
C THR A 251 44.80 12.32 -1.32
N GLU A 252 45.01 12.27 -2.62
CA GLU A 252 44.93 13.42 -3.50
C GLU A 252 43.51 14.00 -3.58
N THR A 253 42.53 13.14 -3.80
CA THR A 253 41.12 13.54 -3.87
C THR A 253 40.61 14.07 -2.53
N LEU A 254 41.01 13.44 -1.42
CA LEU A 254 40.67 13.92 -0.08
C LEU A 254 41.26 15.30 0.19
N VAL A 255 42.55 15.54 -0.11
CA VAL A 255 43.18 16.84 0.08
C VAL A 255 42.47 17.91 -0.74
N LYS A 256 42.20 17.65 -2.01
CA LYS A 256 41.47 18.57 -2.87
C LYS A 256 40.07 18.93 -2.31
N ALA A 257 39.32 17.91 -1.87
CA ALA A 257 38.01 18.14 -1.27
C ALA A 257 38.08 18.98 0.01
N MET A 258 39.09 18.78 0.85
CA MET A 258 39.28 19.60 2.06
C MET A 258 39.67 21.04 1.70
N GLU A 259 40.48 21.24 0.66
CA GLU A 259 40.82 22.58 0.16
C GLU A 259 39.61 23.32 -0.41
N ASP A 260 38.76 22.62 -1.17
CA ASP A 260 37.51 23.20 -1.69
C ASP A 260 36.55 23.63 -0.56
N LEU A 261 36.51 22.89 0.54
CA LEU A 261 35.75 23.31 1.73
C LEU A 261 36.30 24.59 2.35
N VAL A 262 37.63 24.71 2.47
CA VAL A 262 38.28 25.87 3.07
C VAL A 262 38.18 27.10 2.18
N ALA A 263 38.22 26.93 0.84
CA ALA A 263 38.14 28.05 -0.11
C ALA A 263 36.87 28.90 0.08
N SER A 264 35.80 28.33 0.59
CA SER A 264 34.55 29.01 0.86
C SER A 264 34.56 29.90 2.10
N ILE A 265 35.63 29.88 2.94
CA ILE A 265 35.70 30.58 4.23
C ILE A 265 36.76 31.66 4.22
N PRO A 266 36.41 32.94 4.54
CA PRO A 266 37.37 34.04 4.69
C PRO A 266 38.30 33.81 5.88
N ARG A 267 39.57 34.30 5.75
CA ARG A 267 40.62 34.15 6.79
C ARG A 267 40.35 34.92 8.10
N GLU A 268 39.40 35.86 8.13
CA GLU A 268 39.22 36.80 9.23
C GLU A 268 38.44 36.29 10.45
N ASN A 269 37.84 35.10 10.41
CA ASN A 269 36.85 34.73 11.41
C ASN A 269 37.37 34.07 12.72
N ARG A 270 38.68 33.88 12.89
CA ARG A 270 39.20 33.17 14.08
C ARG A 270 39.24 34.02 15.35
N ARG A 271 39.57 35.31 15.25
CA ARG A 271 39.70 36.16 16.46
C ARG A 271 38.38 36.38 17.19
N LEU A 272 37.26 36.38 16.47
CA LEU A 272 35.92 36.53 17.04
C LEU A 272 35.37 35.25 17.71
N ALA A 273 35.80 34.06 17.27
CA ALA A 273 35.34 32.78 17.85
C ALA A 273 35.97 32.42 19.21
N LEU A 274 37.16 33.02 19.52
CA LEU A 274 37.85 32.77 20.79
C LEU A 274 37.37 33.66 21.94
N GLU A 275 36.67 34.75 21.65
CA GLU A 275 36.15 35.69 22.66
C GLU A 275 34.77 35.36 23.17
N ASP A 276 34.01 34.52 22.47
CA ASP A 276 32.63 34.15 22.85
C ASP A 276 32.61 32.90 23.76
N LYS A 277 33.19 33.03 24.96
CA LYS A 277 33.26 31.97 25.98
C LYS A 277 31.95 31.73 26.74
N SER A 278 30.90 32.49 26.47
CA SER A 278 29.78 32.56 27.42
C SER A 278 28.52 31.75 27.09
N ASN A 279 28.35 31.23 25.87
CA ASN A 279 27.16 30.43 25.57
C ASN A 279 27.47 29.36 24.53
N ILE A 280 28.12 28.28 24.96
CA ILE A 280 28.11 27.02 24.20
C ILE A 280 26.71 26.40 24.38
N THR A 281 25.73 26.92 23.68
CA THR A 281 24.47 26.23 23.54
C THR A 281 24.73 24.96 22.72
N LYS A 282 24.73 23.82 23.39
CA LYS A 282 24.77 22.52 22.72
C LYS A 282 23.65 22.54 21.67
N ARG A 283 23.98 22.60 20.40
CA ARG A 283 22.97 22.37 19.36
C ARG A 283 22.55 20.91 19.49
N PRO A 284 21.25 20.65 19.67
CA PRO A 284 20.81 19.27 19.72
C PRO A 284 21.20 18.60 18.41
N ALA A 285 21.77 17.41 18.50
CA ALA A 285 21.95 16.54 17.34
C ALA A 285 20.60 16.34 16.64
N PRO A 286 20.57 16.11 15.33
CA PRO A 286 19.33 15.85 14.63
C PRO A 286 18.60 14.68 15.29
N LEU A 287 17.34 14.89 15.59
CA LEU A 287 16.55 14.02 16.46
C LEU A 287 16.31 12.62 15.87
N THR A 288 16.46 12.46 14.56
CA THR A 288 16.31 11.16 13.90
C THR A 288 17.19 11.03 12.67
N GLY A 289 17.84 9.87 12.52
CA GLY A 289 18.53 9.46 11.30
C GLY A 289 17.65 8.55 10.42
N GLY A 290 16.32 8.67 10.51
CA GLY A 290 15.39 7.78 9.85
C GLY A 290 15.04 8.17 8.42
N CYS A 291 14.47 7.19 7.67
CA CYS A 291 14.12 7.34 6.26
C CYS A 291 12.69 6.88 5.99
N ARG A 292 11.95 7.68 5.24
CA ARG A 292 10.71 7.29 4.59
C ARG A 292 10.99 6.92 3.14
N ILE A 293 10.59 5.73 2.76
CA ILE A 293 10.78 5.18 1.42
C ILE A 293 9.41 5.04 0.79
N GLU A 294 9.19 5.70 -0.33
CA GLU A 294 7.95 5.61 -1.06
C GLU A 294 8.17 5.44 -2.56
N GLY A 295 7.25 4.78 -3.22
CA GLY A 295 7.33 4.54 -4.65
C GLY A 295 6.64 3.28 -5.09
N TYR A 296 7.05 2.78 -6.23
CA TYR A 296 6.53 1.53 -6.75
C TYR A 296 7.59 0.68 -7.44
N VAL A 297 7.35 -0.64 -7.45
CA VAL A 297 8.13 -1.59 -8.24
C VAL A 297 7.21 -2.39 -9.16
N ARG A 298 7.72 -2.80 -10.32
CA ARG A 298 7.03 -3.71 -11.21
C ARG A 298 7.72 -5.07 -11.14
N VAL A 299 6.98 -6.09 -10.77
CA VAL A 299 7.46 -7.46 -10.62
C VAL A 299 6.71 -8.38 -11.57
N LYS A 300 7.29 -9.51 -11.94
CA LYS A 300 6.55 -10.55 -12.65
C LYS A 300 5.49 -11.15 -11.73
N LYS A 301 4.40 -11.67 -12.29
CA LYS A 301 3.33 -12.33 -11.53
C LYS A 301 3.73 -13.74 -11.07
N VAL A 302 4.87 -13.84 -10.40
CA VAL A 302 5.41 -15.07 -9.81
C VAL A 302 5.76 -14.80 -8.35
N PRO A 303 5.85 -15.82 -7.50
CA PRO A 303 6.31 -15.62 -6.13
C PRO A 303 7.65 -14.92 -6.07
N GLY A 304 7.81 -13.99 -5.14
CA GLY A 304 9.01 -13.20 -5.01
C GLY A 304 9.08 -12.46 -3.69
N ASN A 305 10.16 -11.66 -3.56
CA ASN A 305 10.47 -10.91 -2.37
C ASN A 305 10.74 -9.45 -2.73
N LEU A 306 10.14 -8.54 -1.98
CA LEU A 306 10.54 -7.15 -1.88
C LEU A 306 11.35 -7.00 -0.58
N ILE A 307 12.59 -6.57 -0.68
CA ILE A 307 13.53 -6.53 0.43
C ILE A 307 13.98 -5.09 0.64
N ILE A 308 13.88 -4.63 1.89
CA ILE A 308 14.42 -3.35 2.32
C ILE A 308 15.56 -3.63 3.29
N SER A 309 16.73 -3.10 2.98
CA SER A 309 17.96 -3.37 3.73
C SER A 309 18.86 -2.14 3.79
N ALA A 310 19.85 -2.17 4.69
CA ALA A 310 20.98 -1.28 4.61
C ALA A 310 22.00 -1.87 3.64
N ARG A 311 22.44 -1.09 2.65
CA ARG A 311 23.43 -1.52 1.67
C ARG A 311 24.38 -0.40 1.30
N SER A 312 25.67 -0.74 1.22
CA SER A 312 26.70 0.13 0.68
C SER A 312 27.84 -0.70 0.12
N GLY A 313 28.45 -0.23 -0.96
CA GLY A 313 29.66 -0.86 -1.55
C GLY A 313 30.96 -0.44 -0.87
N SER A 314 30.92 0.55 0.04
CA SER A 314 32.12 1.17 0.64
C SER A 314 32.01 1.37 2.15
N HIS A 315 31.00 0.76 2.80
CA HIS A 315 30.77 0.83 4.23
C HIS A 315 30.47 -0.55 4.78
N SER A 316 30.92 -0.83 6.00
CA SER A 316 30.48 -2.00 6.78
C SER A 316 29.49 -1.55 7.86
N PHE A 317 28.56 -2.43 8.20
CA PHE A 317 27.51 -2.16 9.17
C PHE A 317 27.70 -3.03 10.42
N ASP A 318 27.46 -2.46 11.57
CA ASP A 318 27.39 -3.22 12.83
C ASP A 318 25.97 -3.80 12.97
N THR A 319 25.84 -5.09 12.71
CA THR A 319 24.55 -5.78 12.72
C THR A 319 23.88 -5.73 14.10
N SER A 320 24.67 -5.67 15.19
CA SER A 320 24.17 -5.61 16.57
C SER A 320 23.49 -4.29 16.91
N LYS A 321 23.78 -3.22 16.16
CA LYS A 321 23.23 -1.87 16.37
C LYS A 321 22.11 -1.53 15.39
N MET A 322 21.87 -2.40 14.40
CA MET A 322 20.84 -2.15 13.40
C MET A 322 19.45 -2.51 13.92
N ASN A 323 18.52 -1.58 13.73
CA ASN A 323 17.12 -1.78 14.07
C ASN A 323 16.24 -1.52 12.82
N MET A 324 15.57 -2.59 12.38
CA MET A 324 14.68 -2.57 11.23
C MET A 324 13.20 -2.35 11.59
N SER A 325 12.94 -1.77 12.78
CA SER A 325 11.58 -1.31 13.12
C SER A 325 11.05 -0.34 12.07
N HIS A 326 9.79 -0.51 11.68
CA HIS A 326 9.21 0.29 10.62
C HIS A 326 7.70 0.45 10.77
N VAL A 327 7.17 1.46 10.10
CA VAL A 327 5.74 1.69 9.91
C VAL A 327 5.40 1.53 8.44
N ILE A 328 4.40 0.73 8.15
CA ILE A 328 3.85 0.58 6.80
C ILE A 328 2.73 1.60 6.66
N ASN A 329 3.00 2.73 6.01
CA ASN A 329 1.99 3.76 5.78
C ASN A 329 1.02 3.35 4.66
N HIS A 330 1.54 2.70 3.63
CA HIS A 330 0.77 2.21 2.48
C HIS A 330 1.46 1.02 1.82
N LEU A 331 0.68 0.01 1.48
CA LEU A 331 1.10 -1.12 0.65
C LEU A 331 -0.09 -1.58 -0.19
N SER A 332 0.01 -1.53 -1.50
CA SER A 332 -1.04 -1.97 -2.40
C SER A 332 -0.47 -2.65 -3.65
N PHE A 333 -1.30 -3.45 -4.28
CA PHE A 333 -0.96 -4.23 -5.47
C PHE A 333 -1.85 -3.84 -6.65
N GLY A 334 -1.29 -3.91 -7.86
CA GLY A 334 -2.00 -3.59 -9.09
C GLY A 334 -1.97 -2.10 -9.45
N LYS A 335 -2.76 -1.72 -10.43
CA LYS A 335 -2.89 -0.34 -10.86
C LYS A 335 -3.96 0.36 -10.02
N THR A 336 -3.72 1.62 -9.67
CA THR A 336 -4.74 2.45 -9.03
C THR A 336 -5.95 2.63 -9.97
N ILE A 337 -7.12 2.26 -9.47
CA ILE A 337 -8.38 2.38 -10.22
C ILE A 337 -8.74 3.87 -10.30
N SER A 338 -9.11 4.34 -11.51
CA SER A 338 -9.54 5.73 -11.66
C SER A 338 -10.83 5.99 -10.85
N PRO A 339 -11.01 7.20 -10.27
CA PRO A 339 -12.18 7.50 -9.43
C PRO A 339 -13.52 7.28 -10.14
N ARG A 340 -13.57 7.48 -11.47
CA ARG A 340 -14.78 7.27 -12.28
C ARG A 340 -15.14 5.79 -12.37
N LEU A 341 -14.16 4.94 -12.71
CA LEU A 341 -14.36 3.49 -12.77
C LEU A 341 -14.70 2.92 -11.38
N LEU A 342 -14.08 3.47 -10.34
CA LEU A 342 -14.36 3.07 -8.96
C LEU A 342 -15.82 3.40 -8.56
N SER A 343 -16.37 4.55 -8.99
CA SER A 343 -17.76 4.91 -8.69
C SER A 343 -18.76 3.96 -9.37
N ASP A 344 -18.47 3.54 -10.60
CA ASP A 344 -19.31 2.60 -11.33
C ASP A 344 -19.26 1.20 -10.71
N ALA A 345 -18.05 0.76 -10.32
CA ALA A 345 -17.86 -0.53 -9.69
C ALA A 345 -18.47 -0.61 -8.28
N LYS A 346 -18.47 0.49 -7.51
CA LYS A 346 -19.08 0.53 -6.16
C LYS A 346 -20.59 0.31 -6.15
N ARG A 347 -21.26 0.50 -7.28
CA ARG A 347 -22.67 0.14 -7.41
C ARG A 347 -22.87 -1.37 -7.34
N LEU A 348 -21.90 -2.15 -7.82
CA LEU A 348 -21.92 -3.60 -7.84
C LEU A 348 -21.37 -4.16 -6.53
N ILE A 349 -20.26 -3.58 -6.07
CA ILE A 349 -19.53 -4.05 -4.91
C ILE A 349 -19.25 -2.86 -4.00
N PRO A 350 -20.05 -2.66 -2.95
CA PRO A 350 -19.87 -1.53 -2.01
C PRO A 350 -18.51 -1.51 -1.32
N TYR A 351 -17.79 -2.63 -1.28
CA TYR A 351 -16.51 -2.80 -0.59
C TYR A 351 -15.30 -2.58 -1.50
N LEU A 352 -15.51 -2.49 -2.83
CA LEU A 352 -14.41 -2.31 -3.78
C LEU A 352 -13.65 -1.02 -3.48
N GLY A 353 -12.33 -1.08 -3.46
CA GLY A 353 -11.47 0.05 -3.13
C GLY A 353 -11.51 0.47 -1.66
N ARG A 354 -12.21 -0.23 -0.79
CA ARG A 354 -11.90 -0.24 0.64
C ARG A 354 -10.76 -1.20 0.80
N SER A 355 -9.59 -0.63 0.78
CA SER A 355 -8.34 -1.32 0.94
C SER A 355 -8.47 -2.33 2.09
N HIS A 356 -8.39 -3.58 1.75
CA HIS A 356 -8.13 -4.64 2.71
C HIS A 356 -6.65 -4.60 3.12
N ASP A 357 -6.07 -3.42 3.14
CA ASP A 357 -4.69 -3.13 3.50
C ASP A 357 -4.48 -3.43 4.96
N ARG A 358 -4.35 -4.70 5.25
CA ARG A 358 -4.22 -5.21 6.62
C ARG A 358 -2.93 -4.76 7.30
N LEU A 359 -1.96 -4.31 6.53
CA LEU A 359 -0.69 -3.80 7.03
C LEU A 359 -0.63 -2.27 7.13
N ASN A 360 -1.53 -1.54 6.48
CA ASN A 360 -1.52 -0.09 6.49
C ASN A 360 -1.70 0.48 7.90
N GLY A 361 -0.84 1.44 8.25
CA GLY A 361 -0.82 2.05 9.57
C GLY A 361 -0.26 1.17 10.68
N ARG A 362 0.21 -0.05 10.38
CA ARG A 362 0.80 -0.93 11.39
C ARG A 362 2.25 -0.59 11.65
N LEU A 363 2.59 -0.60 12.92
CA LEU A 363 3.93 -0.41 13.45
C LEU A 363 4.52 -1.78 13.82
N PHE A 364 5.71 -2.06 13.32
CA PHE A 364 6.49 -3.25 13.65
C PHE A 364 7.74 -2.81 14.38
N ILE A 365 7.80 -3.15 15.67
CA ILE A 365 8.90 -2.75 16.56
C ILE A 365 9.72 -3.96 16.89
N ASN A 366 11.03 -3.85 16.72
CA ASN A 366 11.98 -4.73 17.33
C ASN A 366 12.34 -4.15 18.72
N HIS A 367 11.93 -4.82 19.78
CA HIS A 367 12.28 -4.44 21.15
C HIS A 367 13.75 -4.76 21.39
N ARG A 368 14.55 -3.70 21.62
CA ARG A 368 16.02 -3.76 21.76
C ARG A 368 16.53 -4.74 22.83
N ASP A 369 15.69 -5.11 23.77
CA ASP A 369 16.09 -5.88 24.95
C ASP A 369 16.09 -7.39 24.73
N LEU A 370 15.58 -7.87 23.59
CA LEU A 370 15.40 -9.29 23.36
C LEU A 370 16.34 -9.90 22.32
N ASP A 371 16.64 -9.22 21.20
CA ASP A 371 17.56 -9.80 20.21
C ASP A 371 18.13 -8.74 19.24
N ALA A 372 19.45 -8.63 19.20
CA ALA A 372 20.18 -8.05 18.09
C ALA A 372 19.95 -8.93 16.83
N ASN A 373 20.01 -8.35 15.64
CA ASN A 373 19.96 -9.05 14.35
C ASN A 373 18.59 -9.66 13.99
N VAL A 374 17.49 -8.94 14.24
CA VAL A 374 16.16 -9.42 13.89
C VAL A 374 15.76 -8.94 12.49
N THR A 375 15.47 -9.90 11.63
CA THR A 375 14.79 -9.69 10.33
C THR A 375 13.29 -9.75 10.54
N ILE A 376 12.55 -8.82 9.95
CA ILE A 376 11.10 -8.79 9.98
C ILE A 376 10.59 -9.29 8.64
N GLU A 377 9.80 -10.36 8.67
CA GLU A 377 9.27 -10.98 7.44
C GLU A 377 7.75 -10.87 7.40
N HIS A 378 7.24 -10.41 6.26
CA HIS A 378 5.81 -10.29 5.95
C HIS A 378 5.47 -11.23 4.82
N TYR A 379 4.59 -12.19 5.09
CA TYR A 379 4.10 -13.15 4.10
C TYR A 379 2.76 -12.65 3.57
N LEU A 380 2.71 -12.39 2.28
CA LEU A 380 1.57 -11.79 1.60
C LEU A 380 1.02 -12.75 0.55
N GLN A 381 -0.22 -13.18 0.75
CA GLN A 381 -0.93 -13.96 -0.26
C GLN A 381 -1.92 -13.04 -0.97
N ILE A 382 -1.73 -12.88 -2.27
CA ILE A 382 -2.44 -11.92 -3.11
C ILE A 382 -3.47 -12.66 -3.95
N VAL A 383 -4.71 -12.16 -3.96
CA VAL A 383 -5.81 -12.68 -4.76
C VAL A 383 -6.27 -11.58 -5.72
N LYS A 384 -6.39 -11.93 -7.00
CA LYS A 384 -6.92 -11.04 -8.03
C LYS A 384 -8.44 -11.12 -8.05
N THR A 385 -9.09 -9.97 -8.01
CA THR A 385 -10.54 -9.83 -8.20
C THR A 385 -10.79 -9.06 -9.49
N GLU A 386 -11.52 -9.66 -10.40
CA GLU A 386 -11.97 -9.04 -11.64
C GLU A 386 -13.45 -8.72 -11.56
N VAL A 387 -13.80 -7.46 -11.87
CA VAL A 387 -15.17 -7.00 -11.90
C VAL A 387 -15.53 -6.63 -13.34
N ALA A 388 -16.44 -7.43 -13.93
CA ALA A 388 -16.96 -7.17 -15.25
C ALA A 388 -18.26 -6.34 -15.15
N THR A 389 -18.17 -5.04 -15.42
CA THR A 389 -19.31 -4.13 -15.49
C THR A 389 -19.79 -3.96 -16.92
N ARG A 390 -21.10 -3.99 -17.12
CA ARG A 390 -21.70 -3.76 -18.42
C ARG A 390 -21.98 -2.27 -18.63
N LYS A 391 -21.18 -1.61 -19.45
CA LYS A 391 -21.35 -0.20 -19.79
C LYS A 391 -22.36 0.03 -20.92
N SER A 392 -22.45 -0.91 -21.85
CA SER A 392 -23.37 -0.91 -22.99
C SER A 392 -23.66 -2.33 -23.43
N SER A 393 -24.64 -2.54 -24.32
CA SER A 393 -25.01 -3.86 -24.83
C SER A 393 -23.84 -4.65 -25.47
N ARG A 394 -22.75 -3.97 -25.84
CA ARG A 394 -21.57 -4.55 -26.50
C ARG A 394 -20.24 -4.30 -25.80
N GLU A 395 -20.18 -3.47 -24.74
CA GLU A 395 -18.93 -3.04 -24.12
C GLU A 395 -18.93 -3.43 -22.65
N HIS A 396 -18.03 -4.33 -22.28
CA HIS A 396 -17.75 -4.71 -20.92
C HIS A 396 -16.49 -3.97 -20.45
N THR A 397 -16.58 -3.29 -19.32
CA THR A 397 -15.41 -2.71 -18.67
C THR A 397 -14.93 -3.69 -17.61
N LEU A 398 -13.69 -4.15 -17.74
CA LEU A 398 -13.05 -5.03 -16.78
C LEU A 398 -12.25 -4.18 -15.80
N ILE A 399 -12.51 -4.32 -14.52
CA ILE A 399 -11.78 -3.66 -13.44
C ILE A 399 -11.05 -4.75 -12.68
N GLU A 400 -9.73 -4.59 -12.57
CA GLU A 400 -8.87 -5.49 -11.81
C GLU A 400 -8.53 -4.85 -10.46
N GLU A 401 -8.72 -5.58 -9.39
CA GLU A 401 -8.30 -5.23 -8.03
C GLU A 401 -7.54 -6.41 -7.42
N TYR A 402 -6.53 -6.08 -6.61
CA TYR A 402 -5.74 -7.09 -5.92
C TYR A 402 -5.91 -6.91 -4.41
N GLU A 403 -6.42 -7.94 -3.76
CA GLU A 403 -6.53 -8.02 -2.32
C GLU A 403 -5.42 -8.91 -1.76
N TYR A 404 -4.98 -8.66 -0.54
CA TYR A 404 -3.99 -9.53 0.08
C TYR A 404 -4.31 -9.85 1.54
N THR A 405 -3.89 -11.02 1.96
CA THR A 405 -3.79 -11.40 3.37
C THR A 405 -2.33 -11.32 3.80
N ALA A 406 -2.09 -10.95 5.06
CA ALA A 406 -0.75 -10.77 5.56
C ALA A 406 -0.53 -11.49 6.89
N HIS A 407 0.61 -12.17 6.98
CA HIS A 407 1.16 -12.71 8.21
C HIS A 407 2.55 -12.14 8.42
N SER A 408 2.90 -11.75 9.65
CA SER A 408 4.20 -11.16 9.96
C SER A 408 4.89 -11.97 11.02
N SER A 409 6.18 -12.21 10.83
CA SER A 409 7.04 -12.93 11.78
C SER A 409 8.37 -12.21 11.98
N LEU A 410 8.99 -12.50 13.11
CA LEU A 410 10.33 -12.06 13.47
C LEU A 410 11.25 -13.27 13.34
N ALA A 411 12.33 -13.11 12.58
CA ALA A 411 13.32 -14.15 12.38
C ALA A 411 14.70 -13.64 12.83
N GLN A 412 15.41 -14.42 13.61
CA GLN A 412 16.78 -14.11 13.97
C GLN A 412 17.69 -14.28 12.75
N SER A 413 18.51 -13.28 12.44
CA SER A 413 19.40 -13.26 11.30
C SER A 413 20.86 -13.36 11.73
N ILE A 414 21.64 -14.14 11.00
CA ILE A 414 23.10 -14.19 11.15
C ILE A 414 23.75 -13.04 10.36
N TYR A 415 23.03 -12.50 9.39
CA TYR A 415 23.47 -11.43 8.49
C TYR A 415 22.86 -10.10 8.88
N ILE A 416 23.13 -9.06 8.06
CA ILE A 416 22.52 -7.74 8.22
C ILE A 416 20.99 -7.90 8.27
N PRO A 417 20.33 -7.35 9.34
CA PRO A 417 18.88 -7.39 9.45
C PRO A 417 18.20 -6.70 8.29
N VAL A 418 17.12 -7.29 7.81
CA VAL A 418 16.35 -6.76 6.69
C VAL A 418 14.85 -6.82 6.97
N VAL A 419 14.08 -6.07 6.19
CA VAL A 419 12.62 -6.27 6.11
C VAL A 419 12.32 -6.94 4.78
N LYS A 420 11.63 -8.08 4.82
CA LYS A 420 11.24 -8.85 3.63
C LYS A 420 9.74 -8.92 3.51
N PHE A 421 9.24 -8.66 2.33
CA PHE A 421 7.86 -8.88 1.94
C PHE A 421 7.83 -10.04 0.94
N HIS A 422 7.47 -11.21 1.40
CA HIS A 422 7.25 -12.38 0.56
C HIS A 422 5.86 -12.26 -0.06
N PHE A 423 5.79 -12.08 -1.36
CA PHE A 423 4.52 -11.98 -2.08
C PHE A 423 4.30 -13.21 -2.95
N GLU A 424 3.11 -13.77 -2.84
CA GLU A 424 2.66 -14.90 -3.64
C GLU A 424 1.27 -14.58 -4.21
N LEU A 425 1.12 -14.78 -5.54
CA LEU A 425 -0.17 -14.62 -6.19
C LEU A 425 -0.91 -15.96 -6.14
N SER A 426 -2.19 -15.91 -5.75
CA SER A 426 -3.06 -17.05 -5.86
C SER A 426 -3.28 -17.41 -7.32
N PRO A 427 -3.21 -18.69 -7.70
CA PRO A 427 -3.57 -19.13 -9.04
C PRO A 427 -5.07 -19.00 -9.32
N MET A 428 -5.87 -18.75 -8.30
CA MET A 428 -7.31 -18.55 -8.41
C MET A 428 -7.66 -17.09 -8.30
N GLN A 429 -8.54 -16.61 -9.19
CA GLN A 429 -9.07 -15.27 -9.17
C GLN A 429 -10.58 -15.29 -8.96
N VAL A 430 -11.11 -14.23 -8.40
CA VAL A 430 -12.53 -14.00 -8.19
C VAL A 430 -13.06 -13.18 -9.36
N LEU A 431 -14.00 -13.74 -10.11
CA LEU A 431 -14.71 -13.03 -11.17
C LEU A 431 -16.09 -12.64 -10.69
N ILE A 432 -16.39 -11.35 -10.71
CA ILE A 432 -17.68 -10.79 -10.35
C ILE A 432 -18.31 -10.21 -11.61
N THR A 433 -19.43 -10.80 -12.02
CA THR A 433 -20.16 -10.36 -13.21
C THR A 433 -21.51 -9.77 -12.84
N GLU A 434 -21.89 -8.71 -13.56
CA GLU A 434 -23.21 -8.13 -13.47
C GLU A 434 -24.21 -8.97 -14.26
N ASN A 435 -25.27 -9.43 -13.59
CA ASN A 435 -26.37 -10.14 -14.21
C ASN A 435 -27.57 -9.19 -14.34
N PRO A 436 -27.74 -8.54 -15.49
CA PRO A 436 -28.92 -7.69 -15.72
C PRO A 436 -30.16 -8.58 -15.79
N LYS A 437 -31.21 -8.19 -15.09
CA LYS A 437 -32.50 -8.86 -15.20
C LYS A 437 -33.11 -8.62 -16.58
N SER A 438 -33.61 -9.67 -17.22
CA SER A 438 -34.26 -9.59 -18.52
C SER A 438 -35.57 -8.81 -18.43
N PHE A 439 -35.79 -7.86 -19.36
CA PHE A 439 -37.05 -7.15 -19.44
C PHE A 439 -38.25 -8.09 -19.66
N SER A 440 -38.08 -9.15 -20.44
CA SER A 440 -39.11 -10.19 -20.63
C SER A 440 -39.52 -10.87 -19.32
N HIS A 441 -38.53 -11.17 -18.45
CA HIS A 441 -38.81 -11.74 -17.13
C HIS A 441 -39.58 -10.76 -16.24
N PHE A 442 -39.21 -9.48 -16.24
CA PHE A 442 -39.97 -8.43 -15.55
C PHE A 442 -41.41 -8.35 -16.05
N LEU A 443 -41.61 -8.34 -17.38
CA LEU A 443 -42.94 -8.29 -17.97
C LEU A 443 -43.79 -9.51 -17.60
N THR A 444 -43.20 -10.70 -17.62
CA THR A 444 -43.88 -11.94 -17.20
C THR A 444 -44.30 -11.88 -15.74
N ASN A 445 -43.44 -11.39 -14.86
CA ASN A 445 -43.77 -11.24 -13.44
C ASN A 445 -44.90 -10.21 -13.21
N VAL A 446 -44.88 -9.09 -13.91
CA VAL A 446 -45.95 -8.10 -13.85
C VAL A 446 -47.27 -8.69 -14.33
N CYS A 447 -47.29 -9.45 -15.43
CA CYS A 447 -48.49 -10.15 -15.90
C CYS A 447 -48.99 -11.18 -14.87
N ALA A 448 -48.08 -11.90 -14.23
CA ALA A 448 -48.43 -12.88 -13.19
C ALA A 448 -49.04 -12.19 -11.94
N ILE A 449 -48.50 -11.03 -11.53
CA ILE A 449 -49.03 -10.23 -10.42
C ILE A 449 -50.47 -9.78 -10.74
N ILE A 450 -50.67 -9.20 -11.91
CA ILE A 450 -52.01 -8.74 -12.35
C ILE A 450 -52.97 -9.91 -12.40
N GLY A 451 -52.59 -11.01 -13.04
CA GLY A 451 -53.44 -12.21 -13.14
C GLY A 451 -53.75 -12.85 -11.79
N GLY A 452 -52.74 -12.95 -10.93
CA GLY A 452 -52.92 -13.51 -9.56
C GLY A 452 -53.85 -12.70 -8.67
N VAL A 453 -53.66 -11.37 -8.63
CA VAL A 453 -54.55 -10.51 -7.82
C VAL A 453 -55.97 -10.51 -8.36
N PHE A 454 -56.12 -10.53 -9.71
CA PHE A 454 -57.47 -10.59 -10.33
C PHE A 454 -58.17 -11.89 -10.00
N THR A 455 -57.52 -13.04 -10.07
CA THR A 455 -58.12 -14.34 -9.76
C THR A 455 -58.48 -14.46 -8.27
N VAL A 456 -57.63 -13.99 -7.37
CA VAL A 456 -57.90 -13.96 -5.93
C VAL A 456 -59.11 -13.06 -5.62
N SER A 457 -59.21 -11.89 -6.30
CA SER A 457 -60.36 -10.96 -6.10
C SER A 457 -61.68 -11.54 -6.57
N ILE A 458 -61.67 -12.38 -7.61
CA ILE A 458 -62.90 -13.06 -8.11
C ILE A 458 -63.31 -14.24 -7.21
N LEU A 459 -62.31 -14.92 -6.61
CA LEU A 459 -62.53 -16.07 -5.74
C LEU A 459 -62.79 -15.71 -4.27
N ALA A 460 -62.62 -14.43 -3.90
CA ALA A 460 -62.94 -13.98 -2.56
C ALA A 460 -64.46 -14.15 -2.32
N PRO A 461 -64.88 -14.89 -1.30
CA PRO A 461 -66.34 -15.14 -1.04
C PRO A 461 -67.01 -13.81 -0.76
N CYS A 462 -68.01 -13.47 -1.59
CA CYS A 462 -69.00 -12.44 -1.22
C CYS A 462 -69.65 -12.86 0.12
N PRO A 463 -69.69 -12.00 1.15
CA PRO A 463 -70.48 -12.25 2.33
C PRO A 463 -71.96 -12.25 1.90
N GLU A 464 -72.51 -13.45 1.67
CA GLU A 464 -73.97 -13.59 1.44
C GLU A 464 -74.72 -13.36 2.72
N PRO A 465 -75.87 -12.70 2.64
CA PRO A 465 -76.79 -12.61 3.77
C PRO A 465 -77.36 -14.03 4.07
N PRO A 466 -77.74 -14.31 5.33
CA PRO A 466 -77.99 -15.70 5.82
C PRO A 466 -79.34 -16.27 5.43
N PHE A 467 -79.62 -16.36 4.15
CA PHE A 467 -80.81 -17.06 3.66
C PHE A 467 -80.48 -17.67 2.28
N PHE A 468 -80.06 -18.89 2.25
CA PHE A 468 -80.27 -19.96 1.25
C PHE A 468 -79.20 -21.08 1.40
N PHE A 469 -79.48 -21.99 2.26
CA PHE A 469 -78.84 -23.29 2.30
C PHE A 469 -79.45 -24.16 1.19
N THR A 470 -78.74 -24.43 0.09
CA THR A 470 -78.96 -25.65 -0.72
C THR A 470 -78.06 -25.78 -1.95
N LEU A 471 -77.12 -24.86 -2.27
CA LEU A 471 -76.25 -24.99 -3.45
C LEU A 471 -74.73 -24.96 -3.12
N HIS A 472 -74.42 -25.11 -1.84
CA HIS A 472 -73.05 -24.86 -1.34
C HIS A 472 -72.06 -26.00 -1.55
N GLU A 473 -72.49 -27.22 -1.80
CA GLU A 473 -71.56 -28.38 -1.88
C GLU A 473 -70.80 -28.48 -3.21
N ILE A 474 -71.37 -28.00 -4.32
CA ILE A 474 -70.69 -28.13 -5.64
C ILE A 474 -69.64 -27.02 -5.90
N HIS A 475 -69.83 -25.81 -5.39
CA HIS A 475 -68.88 -24.71 -5.57
C HIS A 475 -67.68 -24.82 -4.64
N GLY A 476 -67.84 -25.33 -3.42
CA GLY A 476 -66.74 -25.53 -2.47
C GLY A 476 -65.64 -26.46 -2.94
N HIS A 477 -65.99 -27.51 -3.61
CA HIS A 477 -65.04 -28.47 -4.17
C HIS A 477 -64.22 -27.91 -5.34
N TRP A 478 -64.80 -27.04 -6.16
CA TRP A 478 -64.08 -26.44 -7.31
C TRP A 478 -63.11 -25.36 -6.84
N CYS A 479 -63.47 -24.53 -5.84
CA CYS A 479 -62.52 -23.53 -5.25
C CYS A 479 -61.37 -24.20 -4.52
N LEU A 480 -61.62 -25.29 -3.77
CA LEU A 480 -60.60 -26.00 -3.03
C LEU A 480 -59.62 -26.70 -3.99
N ASN A 481 -60.11 -27.26 -5.09
CA ASN A 481 -59.27 -27.93 -6.09
C ASN A 481 -58.35 -26.96 -6.88
N LEU A 482 -58.83 -25.73 -7.16
CA LEU A 482 -57.97 -24.73 -7.81
C LEU A 482 -56.91 -24.15 -6.87
N GLN A 483 -57.22 -23.97 -5.61
CA GLN A 483 -56.23 -23.54 -4.60
C GLN A 483 -55.17 -24.61 -4.37
N VAL A 484 -55.58 -25.89 -4.29
CA VAL A 484 -54.64 -27.00 -4.15
C VAL A 484 -53.76 -27.15 -5.39
N ALA A 485 -54.30 -26.96 -6.59
CA ALA A 485 -53.53 -26.98 -7.84
C ALA A 485 -52.50 -25.85 -7.92
N GLY A 486 -52.82 -24.62 -7.50
CA GLY A 486 -51.89 -23.50 -7.46
C GLY A 486 -50.79 -23.68 -6.40
N ILE A 487 -51.12 -24.24 -5.23
CA ILE A 487 -50.16 -24.56 -4.18
C ILE A 487 -49.23 -25.70 -4.64
N LEU A 488 -49.79 -26.73 -5.28
CA LEU A 488 -49.03 -27.84 -5.85
C LEU A 488 -48.04 -27.38 -6.93
N ASP A 489 -48.46 -26.48 -7.84
CA ASP A 489 -47.58 -25.91 -8.87
C ASP A 489 -46.46 -25.06 -8.27
N SER A 490 -46.74 -24.27 -7.26
CA SER A 490 -45.72 -23.53 -6.51
C SER A 490 -44.72 -24.41 -5.78
N ILE A 491 -45.21 -25.51 -5.16
CA ILE A 491 -44.35 -26.49 -4.50
C ILE A 491 -43.50 -27.25 -5.54
N LEU A 492 -44.12 -27.65 -6.65
CA LEU A 492 -43.42 -28.34 -7.74
C LEU A 492 -42.33 -27.48 -8.37
N HIS A 493 -42.63 -26.20 -8.58
CA HIS A 493 -41.64 -25.24 -9.12
C HIS A 493 -40.48 -25.02 -8.14
N ASN A 494 -40.74 -24.87 -6.85
CA ASN A 494 -39.71 -24.74 -5.84
C ASN A 494 -38.87 -26.02 -5.65
N THR A 495 -39.50 -27.20 -5.75
CA THR A 495 -38.77 -28.48 -5.69
C THR A 495 -37.90 -28.70 -6.93
N ILE A 496 -38.37 -28.36 -8.14
CA ILE A 496 -37.55 -28.42 -9.36
C ILE A 496 -36.37 -27.43 -9.28
N ARG A 497 -36.59 -26.26 -8.70
CA ARG A 497 -35.53 -25.24 -8.47
C ARG A 497 -34.47 -25.71 -7.47
N LEU A 498 -34.92 -26.41 -6.41
CA LEU A 498 -34.03 -27.03 -5.42
C LEU A 498 -33.26 -28.22 -6.02
N MET A 499 -33.91 -29.07 -6.82
CA MET A 499 -33.22 -30.18 -7.50
C MET A 499 -32.18 -29.68 -8.51
N LYS A 500 -32.45 -28.63 -9.29
CA LYS A 500 -31.45 -28.00 -10.16
C LYS A 500 -30.26 -27.42 -9.37
N LYS A 501 -30.49 -26.86 -8.18
CA LYS A 501 -29.40 -26.41 -7.31
C LYS A 501 -28.56 -27.56 -6.77
N VAL A 502 -29.17 -28.69 -6.47
CA VAL A 502 -28.49 -29.91 -5.98
C VAL A 502 -27.71 -30.59 -7.12
N GLU A 503 -28.21 -30.58 -8.34
CA GLU A 503 -27.51 -31.11 -9.51
C GLU A 503 -26.29 -30.25 -9.89
N LEU A 504 -26.41 -28.93 -9.82
CA LEU A 504 -25.28 -28.02 -10.00
C LEU A 504 -24.22 -28.12 -8.89
N GLY A 505 -24.59 -28.57 -7.69
CA GLY A 505 -23.66 -28.79 -6.56
C GLY A 505 -22.99 -30.17 -6.57
N LYS A 506 -23.36 -31.09 -7.47
CA LYS A 506 -22.73 -32.42 -7.61
C LYS A 506 -21.66 -32.52 -8.70
N ASN A 507 -21.42 -31.42 -9.45
CA ASN A 507 -20.38 -31.34 -10.48
C ASN A 507 -19.19 -30.49 -10.06
N PHE A 508 -18.89 -30.45 -8.74
CA PHE A 508 -17.66 -29.93 -8.17
C PHE A 508 -16.99 -30.99 -7.31
#